data_9b1dcb3938342ef8e935b41999f0c7c0
#
_entry.id   9b1dcb3938342ef8e935b41999f0c7c0
#
_cell.length_a   1.000
_cell.length_b   1.000
_cell.length_c   1.000
_cell.angle_alpha   90.00
_cell.angle_beta   90.00
_cell.angle_gamma   90.00
#
_symmetry.space_group_name_H-M   'P 1'
#
loop_
_entity.id
_entity.type
_entity.pdbx_description
1 polymer ?
#
loop_
_entity_poly.entity_id
_entity_poly.type
_entity_poly.pdbx_seq_one_letter_code
_entity_poly.pdbx_strand_id
1 'polypeptide(L)'
;AKPILKHIKKGDMKYGLPYKGSKNKLAERIVSLLPKRTHLIDLFCGGCAVSHAALLRNKYEHIHINDINWMCPTLFIDALNGKYQNETRWISREDFFRLKDTDPYVAVVWSFGNNLQSYLYSKEIEPLKKAIHYAIFFRDYSLGKGLGYDLSFIEPISDIQRRYAAVKRYFSQFGHFQQQSVEGGGRE
;
A
#
# COMPACT_ATOMS: atom_id res chain seq x y z
N ALA A 1 -1.72 -22.52 -4.46
CA ALA A 1 -1.92 -21.06 -4.42
C ALA A 1 -2.11 -20.49 -5.83
N LYS A 2 -3.21 -20.79 -6.53
CA LYS A 2 -3.49 -20.27 -7.89
C LYS A 2 -4.97 -19.98 -8.18
N PRO A 3 -5.73 -19.21 -7.40
CA PRO A 3 -7.02 -18.75 -7.92
C PRO A 3 -7.19 -17.22 -8.10
N ILE A 4 -6.31 -16.36 -7.59
CA ILE A 4 -6.55 -14.90 -7.63
C ILE A 4 -6.14 -14.23 -8.96
N LEU A 5 -5.28 -14.87 -9.75
CA LEU A 5 -4.71 -14.29 -10.98
C LEU A 5 -5.61 -14.33 -12.23
N LYS A 6 -6.78 -14.98 -12.18
CA LYS A 6 -7.61 -15.19 -13.41
C LYS A 6 -8.46 -14.00 -13.88
N HIS A 7 -8.56 -12.92 -13.11
CA HIS A 7 -9.48 -11.81 -13.44
C HIS A 7 -8.81 -10.43 -13.57
N ILE A 8 -7.47 -10.34 -13.52
CA ILE A 8 -6.77 -9.08 -13.70
C ILE A 8 -6.51 -8.87 -15.19
N LYS A 9 -7.10 -7.83 -15.79
CA LYS A 9 -6.80 -7.42 -17.16
C LYS A 9 -5.30 -7.04 -17.25
N LYS A 10 -4.64 -7.40 -18.35
CA LYS A 10 -3.20 -7.23 -18.58
C LYS A 10 -2.67 -5.78 -18.39
N GLY A 11 -3.54 -4.76 -18.31
CA GLY A 11 -3.21 -3.36 -18.07
C GLY A 11 -3.30 -2.89 -16.61
N ASP A 12 -3.92 -3.69 -15.72
CA ASP A 12 -4.21 -3.27 -14.34
C ASP A 12 -3.30 -3.94 -13.30
N MET A 13 -2.36 -4.79 -13.74
CA MET A 13 -1.48 -5.50 -12.83
C MET A 13 -0.48 -4.53 -12.19
N LYS A 14 -0.51 -4.44 -10.87
CA LYS A 14 0.44 -3.64 -10.09
C LYS A 14 1.54 -4.56 -9.57
N TYR A 15 2.78 -4.19 -9.88
CA TYR A 15 3.98 -4.93 -9.46
C TYR A 15 4.62 -4.24 -8.26
N GLY A 16 5.15 -5.06 -7.34
CA GLY A 16 5.88 -4.60 -6.18
C GLY A 16 5.03 -3.86 -5.15
N LEU A 17 5.70 -3.13 -4.28
CA LEU A 17 5.09 -2.27 -3.27
C LEU A 17 4.77 -0.88 -3.85
N PRO A 18 3.79 -0.16 -3.30
CA PRO A 18 3.65 1.28 -3.52
C PRO A 18 4.94 1.98 -3.09
N TYR A 19 5.61 2.68 -4.02
CA TYR A 19 6.89 3.32 -3.76
C TYR A 19 7.09 4.50 -4.70
N LYS A 20 7.62 5.62 -4.17
CA LYS A 20 7.93 6.79 -4.98
C LYS A 20 8.98 6.45 -6.03
N GLY A 21 8.69 6.71 -7.31
CA GLY A 21 9.60 6.33 -8.41
C GLY A 21 9.50 4.87 -8.83
N SER A 22 8.50 4.11 -8.37
CA SER A 22 8.28 2.72 -8.78
C SER A 22 8.26 2.56 -10.29
N LYS A 23 8.93 1.51 -10.78
CA LYS A 23 8.96 1.12 -12.19
C LYS A 23 7.77 0.26 -12.61
N ASN A 24 6.67 0.29 -11.85
CA ASN A 24 5.49 -0.55 -12.06
C ASN A 24 5.00 -0.56 -13.52
N LYS A 25 4.88 0.62 -14.14
CA LYS A 25 4.45 0.74 -15.55
C LYS A 25 5.44 0.17 -16.57
N LEU A 26 6.71 0.06 -16.19
CA LEU A 26 7.79 -0.39 -17.07
C LEU A 26 8.25 -1.82 -16.76
N ALA A 27 7.85 -2.39 -15.63
CA ALA A 27 8.36 -3.66 -15.12
C ALA A 27 8.24 -4.80 -16.14
N GLU A 28 7.08 -4.94 -16.77
CA GLU A 28 6.84 -5.93 -17.82
C GLU A 28 7.78 -5.75 -19.02
N ARG A 29 7.92 -4.52 -19.49
CA ARG A 29 8.82 -4.22 -20.62
C ARG A 29 10.26 -4.49 -20.26
N ILE A 30 10.72 -4.08 -19.08
CA ILE A 30 12.08 -4.33 -18.63
C ILE A 30 12.34 -5.84 -18.60
N VAL A 31 11.50 -6.62 -17.94
CA VAL A 31 11.67 -8.07 -17.83
C VAL A 31 11.63 -8.76 -19.22
N SER A 32 10.83 -8.24 -20.16
CA SER A 32 10.78 -8.80 -21.51
C SER A 32 12.09 -8.64 -22.28
N LEU A 33 12.80 -7.53 -22.07
CA LEU A 33 14.06 -7.21 -22.74
C LEU A 33 15.28 -7.90 -22.11
N LEU A 34 15.21 -8.28 -20.84
CA LEU A 34 16.30 -8.95 -20.16
C LEU A 34 16.51 -10.37 -20.74
N PRO A 35 17.75 -10.87 -20.84
CA PRO A 35 18.01 -12.23 -21.32
C PRO A 35 17.51 -13.27 -20.30
N LYS A 36 17.21 -14.48 -20.77
CA LYS A 36 16.93 -15.62 -19.88
C LYS A 36 18.26 -16.09 -19.27
N ARG A 37 18.29 -16.19 -17.94
CA ARG A 37 19.44 -16.64 -17.15
C ARG A 37 18.93 -17.39 -15.92
N THR A 38 19.80 -18.09 -15.20
CA THR A 38 19.48 -18.74 -13.94
C THR A 38 19.20 -17.71 -12.83
N HIS A 39 20.00 -16.65 -12.77
CA HIS A 39 19.90 -15.60 -11.74
C HIS A 39 19.48 -14.26 -12.33
N LEU A 40 18.63 -13.53 -11.60
CA LEU A 40 18.40 -12.11 -11.74
C LEU A 40 18.87 -11.41 -10.47
N ILE A 41 19.66 -10.35 -10.62
CA ILE A 41 20.10 -9.51 -9.51
C ILE A 41 19.52 -8.10 -9.71
N ASP A 42 18.62 -7.68 -8.83
CA ASP A 42 18.02 -6.34 -8.80
C ASP A 42 18.68 -5.54 -7.68
N LEU A 43 19.73 -4.78 -8.04
CA LEU A 43 20.61 -4.10 -7.08
C LEU A 43 19.97 -2.90 -6.42
N PHE A 44 18.97 -2.27 -7.06
CA PHE A 44 18.27 -1.07 -6.59
C PHE A 44 16.77 -1.29 -6.74
N CYS A 45 16.26 -2.31 -6.05
CA CYS A 45 14.93 -2.84 -6.28
C CYS A 45 13.81 -1.85 -5.88
N GLY A 46 14.08 -0.86 -5.00
CA GLY A 46 13.07 0.05 -4.49
C GLY A 46 11.84 -0.72 -3.98
N GLY A 47 10.65 -0.44 -4.55
CA GLY A 47 9.44 -1.21 -4.26
C GLY A 47 9.34 -2.57 -4.95
N CYS A 48 10.43 -3.13 -5.47
CA CYS A 48 10.53 -4.48 -6.08
C CYS A 48 9.62 -4.71 -7.31
N ALA A 49 9.28 -3.68 -8.07
CA ALA A 49 8.35 -3.82 -9.20
C ALA A 49 8.91 -4.73 -10.31
N VAL A 50 10.20 -4.58 -10.66
CA VAL A 50 10.87 -5.38 -11.70
C VAL A 50 11.04 -6.82 -11.22
N SER A 51 11.51 -7.01 -10.01
CA SER A 51 11.68 -8.34 -9.38
C SER A 51 10.35 -9.09 -9.29
N HIS A 52 9.24 -8.41 -8.93
CA HIS A 52 7.91 -9.01 -8.88
C HIS A 52 7.41 -9.44 -10.28
N ALA A 53 7.60 -8.60 -11.29
CA ALA A 53 7.27 -8.96 -12.67
C ALA A 53 8.10 -10.17 -13.16
N ALA A 54 9.38 -10.22 -12.81
CA ALA A 54 10.26 -11.35 -13.14
C ALA A 54 9.81 -12.64 -12.46
N LEU A 55 9.41 -12.57 -11.18
CA LEU A 55 8.88 -13.69 -10.40
C LEU A 55 7.60 -14.26 -11.03
N LEU A 56 6.65 -13.39 -11.37
CA LEU A 56 5.38 -13.81 -11.96
C LEU A 56 5.54 -14.41 -13.38
N ARG A 57 6.56 -14.02 -14.10
CA ARG A 57 6.91 -14.59 -15.40
C ARG A 57 7.66 -15.93 -15.30
N ASN A 58 8.11 -16.30 -14.12
CA ASN A 58 8.92 -17.53 -13.91
C ASN A 58 10.10 -17.63 -14.90
N LYS A 59 10.78 -16.48 -15.12
CA LYS A 59 11.84 -16.37 -16.12
C LYS A 59 13.21 -16.74 -15.57
N TYR A 60 13.36 -16.67 -14.25
CA TYR A 60 14.60 -16.90 -13.50
C TYR A 60 14.37 -17.92 -12.42
N GLU A 61 15.36 -18.74 -12.14
CA GLU A 61 15.33 -19.72 -11.04
C GLU A 61 15.56 -19.02 -9.68
N HIS A 62 16.45 -18.02 -9.69
CA HIS A 62 16.81 -17.25 -8.51
C HIS A 62 16.68 -15.75 -8.79
N ILE A 63 16.00 -15.04 -7.90
CA ILE A 63 15.88 -13.59 -7.94
C ILE A 63 16.44 -13.02 -6.64
N HIS A 64 17.52 -12.25 -6.77
CA HIS A 64 18.17 -11.56 -5.67
C HIS A 64 17.74 -10.09 -5.70
N ILE A 65 17.27 -9.59 -4.57
CA ILE A 65 16.83 -8.20 -4.44
C ILE A 65 17.69 -7.50 -3.40
N ASN A 66 18.09 -6.27 -3.71
CA ASN A 66 18.86 -5.42 -2.83
C ASN A 66 18.40 -3.96 -2.97
N ASP A 67 18.41 -3.24 -1.87
CA ASP A 67 18.25 -1.79 -1.84
C ASP A 67 18.93 -1.23 -0.60
N ILE A 68 19.45 0.00 -0.68
CA ILE A 68 20.01 0.68 0.50
C ILE A 68 18.94 0.86 1.59
N ASN A 69 17.69 1.02 1.17
CA ASN A 69 16.54 0.97 2.06
C ASN A 69 16.08 -0.47 2.25
N TRP A 70 16.71 -1.17 3.20
CA TRP A 70 16.44 -2.58 3.50
C TRP A 70 14.97 -2.88 3.83
N MET A 71 14.19 -1.89 4.25
CA MET A 71 12.79 -2.07 4.64
C MET A 71 11.89 -2.45 3.48
N CYS A 72 12.15 -1.92 2.27
CA CYS A 72 11.34 -2.23 1.10
C CYS A 72 11.50 -3.70 0.65
N PRO A 73 12.71 -4.23 0.41
CA PRO A 73 12.87 -5.64 0.08
C PRO A 73 12.37 -6.57 1.20
N THR A 74 12.58 -6.23 2.48
CA THR A 74 12.07 -7.02 3.60
C THR A 74 10.54 -7.07 3.61
N LEU A 75 9.87 -5.91 3.51
CA LEU A 75 8.40 -5.85 3.43
C LEU A 75 7.87 -6.64 2.24
N PHE A 76 8.55 -6.57 1.09
CA PHE A 76 8.15 -7.30 -0.11
C PHE A 76 8.22 -8.82 0.09
N ILE A 77 9.32 -9.33 0.66
CA ILE A 77 9.48 -10.76 0.98
C ILE A 77 8.44 -11.20 2.02
N ASP A 78 8.25 -10.44 3.09
CA ASP A 78 7.27 -10.72 4.14
C ASP A 78 5.85 -10.80 3.56
N ALA A 79 5.50 -9.89 2.63
CA ALA A 79 4.20 -9.89 1.98
C ALA A 79 4.01 -11.10 1.05
N LEU A 80 5.05 -11.51 0.31
CA LEU A 80 5.02 -12.74 -0.51
C LEU A 80 4.80 -13.99 0.34
N ASN A 81 5.35 -14.00 1.55
CA ASN A 81 5.18 -15.09 2.53
C ASN A 81 3.85 -15.03 3.29
N GLY A 82 2.98 -14.06 2.99
CA GLY A 82 1.65 -13.96 3.56
C GLY A 82 1.59 -13.30 4.95
N LYS A 83 2.68 -12.74 5.48
CA LYS A 83 2.76 -12.15 6.83
C LYS A 83 1.68 -11.09 7.08
N TYR A 84 1.28 -10.36 6.05
CA TYR A 84 0.35 -9.22 6.17
C TYR A 84 -1.04 -9.50 5.58
N GLN A 85 -1.41 -10.77 5.35
CA GLN A 85 -2.71 -11.11 4.74
C GLN A 85 -3.91 -10.63 5.55
N ASN A 86 -3.79 -10.61 6.87
CA ASN A 86 -4.85 -10.21 7.80
C ASN A 86 -4.46 -8.97 8.61
N GLU A 87 -3.56 -8.16 8.10
CA GLU A 87 -3.10 -6.97 8.79
C GLU A 87 -4.17 -5.87 8.76
N THR A 88 -4.69 -5.53 9.94
CA THR A 88 -5.78 -4.56 10.10
C THR A 88 -5.52 -3.54 11.21
N ARG A 89 -4.36 -3.57 11.88
CA ARG A 89 -4.07 -2.64 12.97
C ARG A 89 -4.01 -1.19 12.48
N TRP A 90 -4.53 -0.30 13.29
CA TRP A 90 -4.30 1.13 13.14
C TRP A 90 -2.95 1.48 13.73
N ILE A 91 -2.14 2.22 12.98
CA ILE A 91 -0.90 2.80 13.49
C ILE A 91 -1.14 4.27 13.78
N SER A 92 -1.02 4.65 15.04
CA SER A 92 -1.10 6.04 15.45
C SER A 92 0.14 6.83 15.00
N ARG A 93 0.05 8.15 14.99
CA ARG A 93 1.21 9.01 14.72
C ARG A 93 2.36 8.74 15.67
N GLU A 94 2.06 8.56 16.96
CA GLU A 94 3.05 8.23 17.99
C GLU A 94 3.73 6.89 17.70
N ASP A 95 2.94 5.85 17.43
CA ASP A 95 3.45 4.53 17.07
C ASP A 95 4.27 4.56 15.78
N PHE A 96 3.85 5.36 14.80
CA PHE A 96 4.62 5.52 13.57
C PHE A 96 6.04 6.01 13.87
N PHE A 97 6.19 7.11 14.61
CA PHE A 97 7.52 7.66 14.92
C PHE A 97 8.35 6.75 15.83
N ARG A 98 7.70 5.94 16.65
CA ARG A 98 8.37 4.96 17.50
C ARG A 98 8.86 3.74 16.72
N LEU A 99 8.12 3.31 15.69
CA LEU A 99 8.33 2.02 15.00
C LEU A 99 8.93 2.16 13.59
N LYS A 100 8.89 3.34 12.97
CA LYS A 100 9.28 3.54 11.57
C LYS A 100 10.71 3.10 11.23
N ASP A 101 11.60 3.07 12.21
CA ASP A 101 13.01 2.72 12.00
C ASP A 101 13.27 1.21 12.20
N THR A 102 12.27 0.45 12.70
CA THR A 102 12.40 -0.98 13.01
C THR A 102 11.34 -1.87 12.39
N ASP A 103 10.16 -1.33 12.03
CA ASP A 103 9.06 -2.09 11.42
C ASP A 103 8.87 -1.69 9.96
N PRO A 104 9.26 -2.53 8.98
CA PRO A 104 9.12 -2.24 7.56
C PRO A 104 7.68 -1.94 7.11
N TYR A 105 6.68 -2.61 7.71
CA TYR A 105 5.28 -2.36 7.40
C TYR A 105 4.86 -0.95 7.82
N VAL A 106 5.22 -0.56 9.05
CA VAL A 106 4.92 0.78 9.56
C VAL A 106 5.62 1.84 8.72
N ALA A 107 6.91 1.67 8.47
CA ALA A 107 7.72 2.63 7.72
C ALA A 107 7.19 2.88 6.30
N VAL A 108 6.89 1.82 5.56
CA VAL A 108 6.52 1.94 4.14
C VAL A 108 5.04 2.24 3.97
N VAL A 109 4.15 1.51 4.67
CA VAL A 109 2.70 1.59 4.43
C VAL A 109 2.09 2.82 5.10
N TRP A 110 2.59 3.21 6.27
CA TRP A 110 2.03 4.31 7.07
C TRP A 110 2.76 5.63 6.92
N SER A 111 3.64 5.76 5.91
CA SER A 111 4.28 7.02 5.59
C SER A 111 3.67 7.74 4.40
N PHE A 112 3.68 9.07 4.45
CA PHE A 112 3.18 9.91 3.37
C PHE A 112 4.01 9.74 2.10
N GLY A 113 3.36 9.38 0.99
CA GLY A 113 4.04 9.12 -0.28
C GLY A 113 5.11 8.00 -0.19
N ASN A 114 5.01 7.11 0.80
CA ASN A 114 5.97 6.03 1.07
C ASN A 114 7.41 6.57 1.25
N ASN A 115 7.56 7.73 1.91
CA ASN A 115 8.84 8.39 2.12
C ASN A 115 9.58 7.91 3.37
N LEU A 116 8.98 7.06 4.19
CA LEU A 116 9.50 6.49 5.43
C LEU A 116 9.82 7.51 6.54
N GLN A 117 9.50 8.77 6.34
CA GLN A 117 9.87 9.87 7.25
C GLN A 117 8.66 10.52 7.90
N SER A 118 7.63 10.78 7.11
CA SER A 118 6.47 11.53 7.54
C SER A 118 5.27 10.62 7.69
N TYR A 119 4.51 10.79 8.77
CA TYR A 119 3.29 10.02 8.97
C TYR A 119 2.25 10.27 7.87
N LEU A 120 1.48 9.24 7.55
CA LEU A 120 0.54 9.20 6.41
C LEU A 120 -0.50 10.31 6.42
N TYR A 121 -0.99 10.71 7.60
CA TYR A 121 -2.09 11.67 7.74
C TYR A 121 -1.65 12.95 8.43
N SER A 122 -2.25 14.09 8.08
CA SER A 122 -2.12 15.32 8.86
C SER A 122 -2.87 15.18 10.20
N LYS A 123 -2.55 16.04 11.18
CA LYS A 123 -3.21 16.01 12.50
C LYS A 123 -4.72 16.25 12.41
N GLU A 124 -5.13 17.08 11.47
CA GLU A 124 -6.53 17.48 11.26
C GLU A 124 -7.37 16.32 10.73
N ILE A 125 -6.82 15.54 9.81
CA ILE A 125 -7.56 14.46 9.15
C ILE A 125 -7.43 13.11 9.87
N GLU A 126 -6.44 12.94 10.72
CA GLU A 126 -6.15 11.67 11.40
C GLU A 126 -7.35 11.12 12.19
N PRO A 127 -8.12 11.92 12.99
CA PRO A 127 -9.27 11.41 13.73
C PRO A 127 -10.33 10.80 12.80
N LEU A 128 -10.63 11.48 11.68
CA LEU A 128 -11.58 10.97 10.69
C LEU A 128 -11.09 9.70 10.01
N LYS A 129 -9.79 9.63 9.66
CA LYS A 129 -9.20 8.42 9.04
C LYS A 129 -9.21 7.24 10.00
N LYS A 130 -8.97 7.49 11.30
CA LYS A 130 -9.09 6.48 12.35
C LYS A 130 -10.53 5.97 12.45
N ALA A 131 -11.50 6.85 12.51
CA ALA A 131 -12.93 6.49 12.57
C ALA A 131 -13.34 5.63 11.35
N ILE A 132 -12.92 6.02 10.15
CA ILE A 132 -13.16 5.25 8.91
C ILE A 132 -12.51 3.87 9.00
N HIS A 133 -11.27 3.78 9.45
CA HIS A 133 -10.55 2.52 9.60
C HIS A 133 -11.30 1.57 10.56
N TYR A 134 -11.70 2.06 11.73
CA TYR A 134 -12.43 1.26 12.71
C TYR A 134 -13.79 0.81 12.19
N ALA A 135 -14.51 1.68 11.50
CA ALA A 135 -15.78 1.31 10.88
C ALA A 135 -15.62 0.21 9.82
N ILE A 136 -14.59 0.30 8.95
CA ILE A 136 -14.37 -0.65 7.87
C ILE A 136 -13.90 -2.01 8.39
N PHE A 137 -12.89 -2.04 9.25
CA PHE A 137 -12.24 -3.29 9.67
C PHE A 137 -12.89 -3.92 10.88
N PHE A 138 -13.35 -3.13 11.85
CA PHE A 138 -13.85 -3.62 13.14
C PHE A 138 -15.36 -3.43 13.34
N ARG A 139 -16.06 -2.80 12.39
CA ARG A 139 -17.50 -2.43 12.52
C ARG A 139 -17.77 -1.58 13.75
N ASP A 140 -16.81 -0.82 14.21
CA ASP A 140 -16.94 0.14 15.28
C ASP A 140 -17.23 1.52 14.70
N TYR A 141 -18.45 1.99 14.89
CA TYR A 141 -18.95 3.27 14.37
C TYR A 141 -18.90 4.39 15.41
N SER A 142 -18.48 4.09 16.65
CA SER A 142 -18.49 5.02 17.78
C SER A 142 -17.63 6.26 17.52
N LEU A 143 -16.43 6.08 16.97
CA LEU A 143 -15.53 7.18 16.63
C LEU A 143 -16.11 8.09 15.54
N GLY A 144 -16.78 7.52 14.55
CA GLY A 144 -17.47 8.28 13.51
C GLY A 144 -18.58 9.15 14.09
N LYS A 145 -19.43 8.56 14.93
CA LYS A 145 -20.52 9.27 15.61
C LYS A 145 -20.00 10.42 16.48
N GLY A 146 -18.90 10.20 17.21
CA GLY A 146 -18.23 11.24 18.00
C GLY A 146 -17.74 12.43 17.17
N LEU A 147 -17.48 12.23 15.87
CA LEU A 147 -17.09 13.27 14.92
C LEU A 147 -18.27 13.83 14.09
N GLY A 148 -19.49 13.41 14.39
CA GLY A 148 -20.70 13.84 13.67
C GLY A 148 -20.99 13.06 12.38
N TYR A 149 -20.32 11.91 12.15
CA TYR A 149 -20.53 11.07 10.98
C TYR A 149 -21.11 9.71 11.37
N ASP A 150 -22.30 9.37 10.89
CA ASP A 150 -22.82 8.01 11.02
C ASP A 150 -22.33 7.14 9.87
N LEU A 151 -21.39 6.22 10.17
CA LEU A 151 -20.82 5.30 9.23
C LEU A 151 -21.50 3.92 9.25
N SER A 152 -22.59 3.74 10.01
CA SER A 152 -23.27 2.44 10.14
C SER A 152 -23.94 1.96 8.84
N PHE A 153 -24.12 2.83 7.85
CA PHE A 153 -24.64 2.44 6.53
C PHE A 153 -23.82 1.38 5.81
N ILE A 154 -22.55 1.16 6.23
CA ILE A 154 -21.70 0.08 5.66
C ILE A 154 -21.88 -1.26 6.39
N GLU A 155 -22.67 -1.33 7.47
CA GLU A 155 -22.85 -2.54 8.26
C GLU A 155 -23.36 -3.74 7.46
N PRO A 156 -24.34 -3.60 6.52
CA PRO A 156 -24.82 -4.70 5.71
C PRO A 156 -23.79 -5.24 4.70
N ILE A 157 -22.70 -4.47 4.48
CA ILE A 157 -21.70 -4.82 3.47
C ILE A 157 -20.67 -5.78 4.10
N SER A 158 -20.60 -7.03 3.62
CA SER A 158 -19.64 -8.03 4.13
C SER A 158 -18.21 -7.78 3.63
N ASP A 159 -18.06 -7.39 2.37
CA ASP A 159 -16.77 -7.21 1.68
C ASP A 159 -16.09 -5.89 2.07
N ILE A 160 -14.82 -5.97 2.52
CA ILE A 160 -14.03 -4.81 2.97
C ILE A 160 -13.80 -3.79 1.85
N GLN A 161 -13.55 -4.24 0.63
CA GLN A 161 -13.32 -3.37 -0.52
C GLN A 161 -14.57 -2.56 -0.86
N ARG A 162 -15.74 -3.21 -0.79
CA ARG A 162 -17.03 -2.55 -0.99
C ARG A 162 -17.36 -1.57 0.13
N ARG A 163 -17.02 -1.88 1.40
CA ARG A 163 -17.13 -0.91 2.51
C ARG A 163 -16.28 0.32 2.23
N TYR A 164 -15.01 0.12 1.86
CA TYR A 164 -14.11 1.22 1.52
C TYR A 164 -14.66 2.08 0.38
N ALA A 165 -15.16 1.45 -0.70
CA ALA A 165 -15.75 2.16 -1.83
C ALA A 165 -17.01 2.94 -1.43
N ALA A 166 -17.87 2.39 -0.56
CA ALA A 166 -19.06 3.07 -0.05
C ALA A 166 -18.70 4.30 0.79
N VAL A 167 -17.74 4.16 1.72
CA VAL A 167 -17.25 5.28 2.53
C VAL A 167 -16.59 6.35 1.66
N LYS A 168 -15.77 5.97 0.70
CA LYS A 168 -15.16 6.90 -0.25
C LYS A 168 -16.22 7.70 -1.02
N ARG A 169 -17.27 7.04 -1.52
CA ARG A 169 -18.39 7.70 -2.21
C ARG A 169 -19.13 8.67 -1.29
N TYR A 170 -19.39 8.26 -0.05
CA TYR A 170 -20.04 9.11 0.95
C TYR A 170 -19.26 10.42 1.16
N PHE A 171 -17.96 10.32 1.45
CA PHE A 171 -17.14 11.51 1.69
C PHE A 171 -16.81 12.32 0.43
N SER A 172 -16.85 11.74 -0.76
CA SER A 172 -16.65 12.49 -2.00
C SER A 172 -17.72 13.57 -2.23
N GLN A 173 -18.91 13.37 -1.69
CA GLN A 173 -20.01 14.35 -1.76
C GLN A 173 -19.72 15.61 -0.94
N PHE A 174 -18.86 15.52 0.07
CA PHE A 174 -18.50 16.64 0.95
C PHE A 174 -17.16 17.30 0.60
N GLY A 175 -16.54 16.97 -0.52
CA GLY A 175 -15.25 17.55 -0.92
C GLY A 175 -14.02 17.09 -0.12
N HIS A 176 -14.21 16.30 0.93
CA HIS A 176 -13.13 15.91 1.84
C HIS A 176 -12.10 14.91 1.28
N PHE A 177 -12.33 14.34 0.10
CA PHE A 177 -11.44 13.34 -0.50
C PHE A 177 -10.62 13.85 -1.69
N GLN A 178 -10.80 15.10 -2.13
CA GLN A 178 -10.14 15.62 -3.33
C GLN A 178 -8.74 16.21 -3.09
N GLN A 179 -8.28 16.38 -1.84
CA GLN A 179 -7.07 17.16 -1.54
C GLN A 179 -5.79 16.36 -1.27
N GLN A 180 -5.71 15.08 -1.59
CA GLN A 180 -4.47 14.32 -1.37
C GLN A 180 -3.79 13.79 -2.64
N SER A 181 -4.14 14.31 -3.80
CA SER A 181 -3.35 14.16 -5.01
C SER A 181 -2.94 15.55 -5.49
N VAL A 182 -1.64 15.86 -5.35
CA VAL A 182 -0.94 16.99 -5.99
C VAL A 182 -1.23 18.38 -5.40
N GLU A 183 -0.50 18.76 -4.37
CA GLU A 183 0.12 20.08 -4.27
C GLU A 183 1.31 19.98 -3.31
N GLY A 184 2.48 19.92 -3.84
CA GLY A 184 3.75 19.84 -3.12
C GLY A 184 4.94 19.96 -4.06
N GLY A 185 4.76 20.73 -5.10
CA GLY A 185 5.82 21.21 -5.96
C GLY A 185 5.97 22.72 -5.81
N GLY A 186 6.33 23.20 -4.65
CA GLY A 186 6.78 24.55 -4.41
C GLY A 186 8.28 24.52 -4.17
N ARG A 187 9.01 25.06 -5.15
CA ARG A 187 10.42 25.45 -4.99
C ARG A 187 10.46 26.62 -4.02
N GLU A 188 11.34 26.55 -3.06
CA GLU A 188 12.27 27.61 -2.67
C GLU A 188 13.44 26.97 -1.93
#